data_1e42750c08b2f82927c9551aabc0f3a2
#
_entry.id   1e42750c08b2f82927c9551aabc0f3a2
#
_cell.length_a   1.000
_cell.length_b   1.000
_cell.length_c   1.000
_cell.angle_alpha   90.00
_cell.angle_beta   90.00
_cell.angle_gamma   90.00
#
_symmetry.space_group_name_H-M   'P 1'
#
loop_
_entity.id
_entity.type
_entity.pdbx_description
1 polymer ?
#
loop_
_entity_poly.entity_id
_entity_poly.type
_entity_poly.pdbx_seq_one_letter_code
_entity_poly.pdbx_strand_id
1 'polypeptide(L)'
;MLPYPQIDPVAVAIGPLQIHWYGLMYLIGIGGAWWLASLRVQRFAPEWPKDKLSDLVFWVAMGVIVGGRLGYVLFYDLAAYINQPSLILQVWKGGMSFHGGLIGVLLCSWIFARRNGKSFFELMDFIAPFVPIGLGAGRIGNFINAELWGKATDVPWAMVFPTDPQQLARHPSQLYQFALEGVALFLILWFYSRKPRPTMAVSGLFAVCYGIFRFIVEFVRVPDAQLGYLAFGWLTMGQLLCVPMVLLGAGMIAWAYRRDPGRAPA
;
A
#
# COMPACT_ATOMS: atom_id res chain seq x y z
N MET A 1 28.39 6.98 -6.20
CA MET A 1 27.34 7.63 -5.38
C MET A 1 26.59 8.62 -6.23
N LEU A 2 25.27 8.58 -6.24
CA LEU A 2 24.44 9.51 -6.99
C LEU A 2 24.02 10.70 -6.11
N PRO A 3 23.95 11.93 -6.67
CA PRO A 3 23.41 13.04 -5.91
C PRO A 3 21.91 12.82 -5.67
N TYR A 4 21.43 13.10 -4.44
CA TYR A 4 19.99 13.14 -4.18
C TYR A 4 19.40 14.38 -4.87
N PRO A 5 18.33 14.23 -5.67
CA PRO A 5 17.68 15.38 -6.30
C PRO A 5 17.02 16.23 -5.19
N GLN A 6 17.42 17.50 -5.11
CA GLN A 6 16.84 18.44 -4.14
C GLN A 6 15.47 18.89 -4.65
N ILE A 7 14.44 18.13 -4.31
CA ILE A 7 13.05 18.44 -4.65
C ILE A 7 12.40 19.08 -3.43
N ASP A 8 11.80 20.28 -3.62
CA ASP A 8 10.99 20.89 -2.56
C ASP A 8 9.79 19.99 -2.28
N PRO A 9 9.56 19.53 -1.03
CA PRO A 9 8.38 18.76 -0.66
C PRO A 9 7.05 19.48 -0.94
N VAL A 10 7.07 20.82 -1.03
CA VAL A 10 5.92 21.64 -1.42
C VAL A 10 5.87 21.75 -2.94
N ALA A 11 4.87 21.12 -3.57
CA ALA A 11 4.68 21.16 -5.01
C ALA A 11 4.16 22.51 -5.49
N VAL A 12 3.22 23.11 -4.74
CA VAL A 12 2.61 24.40 -5.06
C VAL A 12 2.30 25.14 -3.76
N ALA A 13 2.68 26.42 -3.69
CA ALA A 13 2.30 27.33 -2.60
C ALA A 13 1.43 28.46 -3.15
N ILE A 14 0.22 28.62 -2.60
CA ILE A 14 -0.72 29.69 -2.94
C ILE A 14 -1.06 30.43 -1.66
N GLY A 15 -0.30 31.49 -1.38
CA GLY A 15 -0.40 32.20 -0.10
C GLY A 15 -0.11 31.25 1.08
N PRO A 16 -1.01 31.14 2.07
CA PRO A 16 -0.82 30.24 3.21
C PRO A 16 -1.09 28.76 2.90
N LEU A 17 -1.66 28.45 1.74
CA LEU A 17 -1.98 27.08 1.33
C LEU A 17 -0.77 26.44 0.65
N GLN A 18 -0.27 25.36 1.25
CA GLN A 18 0.82 24.56 0.69
C GLN A 18 0.30 23.19 0.27
N ILE A 19 0.48 22.85 -0.99
CA ILE A 19 0.15 21.54 -1.55
C ILE A 19 1.45 20.73 -1.61
N HIS A 20 1.55 19.68 -0.82
CA HIS A 20 2.72 18.81 -0.78
C HIS A 20 2.67 17.71 -1.84
N TRP A 21 3.82 17.35 -2.41
CA TRP A 21 3.95 16.22 -3.33
C TRP A 21 3.40 14.93 -2.77
N TYR A 22 3.56 14.69 -1.47
CA TYR A 22 3.04 13.48 -0.83
C TYR A 22 1.51 13.36 -0.97
N GLY A 23 0.79 14.47 -0.78
CA GLY A 23 -0.67 14.52 -1.02
C GLY A 23 -1.02 14.29 -2.49
N LEU A 24 -0.25 14.89 -3.42
CA LEU A 24 -0.44 14.69 -4.86
C LEU A 24 -0.20 13.23 -5.26
N MET A 25 0.78 12.55 -4.68
CA MET A 25 1.04 11.12 -4.93
C MET A 25 -0.15 10.23 -4.51
N TYR A 26 -0.83 10.57 -3.40
CA TYR A 26 -2.09 9.88 -3.07
C TYR A 26 -3.18 10.10 -4.12
N LEU A 27 -3.35 11.32 -4.60
CA LEU A 27 -4.32 11.63 -5.66
C LEU A 27 -3.97 10.92 -6.97
N ILE A 28 -2.70 10.89 -7.35
CA ILE A 28 -2.20 10.16 -8.53
C ILE A 28 -2.43 8.65 -8.35
N GLY A 29 -2.15 8.11 -7.17
CA GLY A 29 -2.37 6.70 -6.85
C GLY A 29 -3.84 6.31 -6.96
N ILE A 30 -4.74 7.06 -6.33
CA ILE A 30 -6.19 6.81 -6.36
C ILE A 30 -6.76 7.05 -7.77
N GLY A 31 -6.42 8.18 -8.39
CA GLY A 31 -6.89 8.54 -9.73
C GLY A 31 -6.39 7.56 -10.81
N GLY A 32 -5.12 7.16 -10.74
CA GLY A 32 -4.55 6.14 -11.62
C GLY A 32 -5.20 4.77 -11.44
N ALA A 33 -5.42 4.35 -10.20
CA ALA A 33 -6.14 3.12 -9.89
C ALA A 33 -7.58 3.15 -10.43
N TRP A 34 -8.31 4.23 -10.21
CA TRP A 34 -9.67 4.43 -10.73
C TRP A 34 -9.71 4.42 -12.27
N TRP A 35 -8.78 5.13 -12.92
CA TRP A 35 -8.69 5.18 -14.37
C TRP A 35 -8.44 3.80 -14.97
N LEU A 36 -7.43 3.07 -14.45
CA LEU A 36 -7.11 1.72 -14.92
C LEU A 36 -8.22 0.71 -14.61
N ALA A 37 -8.87 0.84 -13.44
CA ALA A 37 -10.04 0.03 -13.11
C ALA A 37 -11.20 0.28 -14.10
N SER A 38 -11.41 1.55 -14.51
CA SER A 38 -12.43 1.90 -15.52
C SER A 38 -12.15 1.26 -16.87
N LEU A 39 -10.88 1.25 -17.31
CA LEU A 39 -10.46 0.56 -18.53
C LEU A 39 -10.64 -0.97 -18.42
N ARG A 40 -10.33 -1.51 -17.23
CA ARG A 40 -10.44 -2.96 -16.97
C ARG A 40 -11.88 -3.44 -17.02
N VAL A 41 -12.81 -2.72 -16.38
CA VAL A 41 -14.25 -3.04 -16.42
C VAL A 41 -14.74 -3.12 -17.85
N GLN A 42 -14.31 -2.20 -18.71
CA GLN A 42 -14.74 -2.19 -20.11
C GLN A 42 -14.27 -3.39 -20.92
N ARG A 43 -13.08 -3.91 -20.62
CA ARG A 43 -12.38 -4.90 -21.47
C ARG A 43 -12.36 -6.31 -20.89
N PHE A 44 -12.28 -6.44 -19.57
CA PHE A 44 -11.92 -7.72 -18.94
C PHE A 44 -12.84 -8.13 -17.77
N ALA A 45 -13.69 -7.24 -17.29
CA ALA A 45 -14.56 -7.49 -16.14
C ALA A 45 -15.91 -6.83 -16.30
N PRO A 46 -16.66 -7.12 -17.39
CA PRO A 46 -17.95 -6.47 -17.68
C PRO A 46 -19.03 -6.77 -16.63
N GLU A 47 -18.83 -7.76 -15.79
CA GLU A 47 -19.68 -8.09 -14.64
C GLU A 47 -19.60 -7.05 -13.51
N TRP A 48 -18.62 -6.13 -13.56
CA TRP A 48 -18.52 -5.01 -12.64
C TRP A 48 -19.17 -3.76 -13.25
N PRO A 49 -20.22 -3.21 -12.65
CA PRO A 49 -20.86 -2.00 -13.15
C PRO A 49 -19.94 -0.78 -13.05
N LYS A 50 -19.81 -0.01 -14.12
CA LYS A 50 -18.94 1.19 -14.13
C LYS A 50 -19.40 2.27 -13.15
N ASP A 51 -20.70 2.46 -13.00
CA ASP A 51 -21.32 3.41 -12.07
C ASP A 51 -20.94 3.09 -10.62
N LYS A 52 -20.72 1.81 -10.28
CA LYS A 52 -20.30 1.36 -8.94
C LYS A 52 -18.83 1.59 -8.65
N LEU A 53 -18.03 1.89 -9.66
CA LEU A 53 -16.58 2.06 -9.45
C LEU A 53 -16.25 3.33 -8.64
N SER A 54 -16.95 4.43 -8.91
CA SER A 54 -16.80 5.66 -8.13
C SER A 54 -17.28 5.48 -6.69
N ASP A 55 -18.39 4.75 -6.50
CA ASP A 55 -18.87 4.37 -5.17
C ASP A 55 -17.81 3.54 -4.42
N LEU A 56 -17.17 2.57 -5.10
CA LEU A 56 -16.12 1.74 -4.50
C LEU A 56 -14.94 2.59 -4.03
N VAL A 57 -14.46 3.52 -4.88
CA VAL A 57 -13.37 4.43 -4.52
C VAL A 57 -13.75 5.27 -3.30
N PHE A 58 -14.96 5.80 -3.26
CA PHE A 58 -15.47 6.53 -2.11
C PHE A 58 -15.48 5.67 -0.83
N TRP A 59 -16.00 4.44 -0.89
CA TRP A 59 -16.01 3.52 0.24
C TRP A 59 -14.60 3.18 0.75
N VAL A 60 -13.65 2.93 -0.16
CA VAL A 60 -12.26 2.65 0.18
C VAL A 60 -11.61 3.88 0.82
N ALA A 61 -11.80 5.08 0.26
CA ALA A 61 -11.28 6.32 0.82
C ALA A 61 -11.84 6.59 2.23
N MET A 62 -13.15 6.40 2.43
CA MET A 62 -13.76 6.50 3.75
C MET A 62 -13.20 5.46 4.73
N GLY A 63 -12.94 4.24 4.27
CA GLY A 63 -12.28 3.20 5.05
C GLY A 63 -10.89 3.63 5.53
N VAL A 64 -10.07 4.23 4.65
CA VAL A 64 -8.75 4.76 5.01
C VAL A 64 -8.88 5.85 6.08
N ILE A 65 -9.72 6.86 5.83
CA ILE A 65 -9.83 8.05 6.69
C ILE A 65 -10.41 7.68 8.06
N VAL A 66 -11.59 7.06 8.06
CA VAL A 66 -12.30 6.72 9.30
C VAL A 66 -11.54 5.65 10.09
N GLY A 67 -11.11 4.58 9.40
CA GLY A 67 -10.36 3.51 10.03
C GLY A 67 -9.01 3.98 10.55
N GLY A 68 -8.26 4.76 9.77
CA GLY A 68 -6.98 5.34 10.17
C GLY A 68 -7.11 6.24 11.40
N ARG A 69 -8.13 7.08 11.41
CA ARG A 69 -8.39 7.98 12.54
C ARG A 69 -8.83 7.24 13.79
N LEU A 70 -9.82 6.36 13.67
CA LEU A 70 -10.30 5.57 14.81
C LEU A 70 -9.21 4.65 15.35
N GLY A 71 -8.41 4.03 14.48
CA GLY A 71 -7.28 3.23 14.91
C GLY A 71 -6.23 4.04 15.68
N TYR A 72 -5.96 5.29 15.27
CA TYR A 72 -5.06 6.16 16.03
C TYR A 72 -5.66 6.53 17.40
N VAL A 73 -6.90 6.98 17.43
CA VAL A 73 -7.62 7.33 18.67
C VAL A 73 -7.60 6.19 19.68
N LEU A 74 -7.89 4.97 19.23
CA LEU A 74 -8.05 3.82 20.12
C LEU A 74 -6.71 3.26 20.64
N PHE A 75 -5.66 3.27 19.82
CA PHE A 75 -4.43 2.55 20.14
C PHE A 75 -3.25 3.44 20.50
N TYR A 76 -3.29 4.75 20.20
CA TYR A 76 -2.13 5.62 20.42
C TYR A 76 -2.36 6.71 21.47
N ASP A 77 -3.56 7.28 21.56
CA ASP A 77 -3.78 8.42 22.47
C ASP A 77 -5.23 8.52 22.98
N LEU A 78 -5.79 7.40 23.41
CA LEU A 78 -7.19 7.30 23.84
C LEU A 78 -7.54 8.32 24.94
N ALA A 79 -6.61 8.56 25.88
CA ALA A 79 -6.84 9.46 27.00
C ALA A 79 -7.07 10.90 26.56
N ALA A 80 -6.28 11.42 25.61
CA ALA A 80 -6.45 12.77 25.07
C ALA A 80 -7.81 12.93 24.38
N TYR A 81 -8.23 11.91 23.62
CA TYR A 81 -9.50 11.96 22.88
C TYR A 81 -10.75 11.79 23.78
N ILE A 82 -10.63 11.08 24.92
CA ILE A 82 -11.71 11.06 25.94
C ILE A 82 -11.87 12.43 26.58
N ASN A 83 -10.75 13.09 26.90
CA ASN A 83 -10.77 14.42 27.53
C ASN A 83 -11.22 15.53 26.57
N GLN A 84 -10.94 15.39 25.28
CA GLN A 84 -11.31 16.36 24.24
C GLN A 84 -11.83 15.69 22.97
N PRO A 85 -13.09 15.22 22.93
CA PRO A 85 -13.65 14.42 21.81
C PRO A 85 -13.64 15.17 20.45
N SER A 86 -13.67 16.51 20.47
CA SER A 86 -13.60 17.30 19.24
C SER A 86 -12.32 17.09 18.43
N LEU A 87 -11.25 16.64 19.06
CA LEU A 87 -9.99 16.30 18.39
C LEU A 87 -10.15 15.13 17.41
N ILE A 88 -11.13 14.24 17.60
CA ILE A 88 -11.39 13.11 16.70
C ILE A 88 -11.62 13.58 15.26
N LEU A 89 -12.33 14.70 15.09
CA LEU A 89 -12.67 15.24 13.77
C LEU A 89 -11.54 16.04 13.12
N GLN A 90 -10.49 16.40 13.88
CA GLN A 90 -9.39 17.24 13.42
C GLN A 90 -8.30 16.42 12.70
N VAL A 91 -8.66 15.74 11.61
CA VAL A 91 -7.74 14.88 10.82
C VAL A 91 -6.55 15.65 10.25
N TRP A 92 -6.68 16.95 10.04
CA TRP A 92 -5.61 17.84 9.54
C TRP A 92 -4.48 18.07 10.53
N LYS A 93 -4.65 17.73 11.80
CA LYS A 93 -3.59 17.77 12.83
C LYS A 93 -2.71 16.50 12.83
N GLY A 94 -2.93 15.57 11.90
CA GLY A 94 -2.24 14.30 11.88
C GLY A 94 -2.93 13.26 12.77
N GLY A 95 -2.19 12.21 13.16
CA GLY A 95 -2.73 11.12 13.99
C GLY A 95 -3.58 10.12 13.19
N MET A 96 -2.91 9.39 12.29
CA MET A 96 -3.51 8.32 11.48
C MET A 96 -2.77 7.01 11.71
N SER A 97 -3.51 5.92 11.92
CA SER A 97 -2.97 4.58 12.08
C SER A 97 -3.03 3.81 10.76
N PHE A 98 -1.88 3.29 10.31
CA PHE A 98 -1.85 2.42 9.13
C PHE A 98 -2.73 1.17 9.29
N HIS A 99 -2.62 0.48 10.43
CA HIS A 99 -3.41 -0.72 10.68
C HIS A 99 -4.92 -0.41 10.78
N GLY A 100 -5.26 0.72 11.41
CA GLY A 100 -6.64 1.19 11.45
C GLY A 100 -7.19 1.47 10.05
N GLY A 101 -6.42 2.14 9.20
CA GLY A 101 -6.77 2.39 7.80
C GLY A 101 -6.97 1.09 7.01
N LEU A 102 -6.06 0.13 7.16
CA LEU A 102 -6.18 -1.18 6.52
C LEU A 102 -7.45 -1.93 6.94
N ILE A 103 -7.73 -2.00 8.25
CA ILE A 103 -8.96 -2.63 8.76
C ILE A 103 -10.19 -1.91 8.21
N GLY A 104 -10.18 -0.57 8.20
CA GLY A 104 -11.26 0.23 7.65
C GLY A 104 -11.52 -0.05 6.17
N VAL A 105 -10.48 -0.12 5.35
CA VAL A 105 -10.58 -0.49 3.94
C VAL A 105 -11.18 -1.89 3.76
N LEU A 106 -10.68 -2.87 4.50
CA LEU A 106 -11.18 -4.25 4.40
C LEU A 106 -12.65 -4.34 4.82
N LEU A 107 -13.05 -3.66 5.89
CA LEU A 107 -14.43 -3.61 6.36
C LEU A 107 -15.35 -2.91 5.36
N CYS A 108 -14.96 -1.72 4.87
CA CYS A 108 -15.72 -0.99 3.87
C CYS A 108 -15.86 -1.78 2.56
N SER A 109 -14.80 -2.45 2.13
CA SER A 109 -14.82 -3.34 0.97
C SER A 109 -15.75 -4.54 1.17
N TRP A 110 -15.75 -5.14 2.35
CA TRP A 110 -16.66 -6.23 2.68
C TRP A 110 -18.13 -5.78 2.65
N ILE A 111 -18.45 -4.64 3.26
CA ILE A 111 -19.79 -4.06 3.25
C ILE A 111 -20.22 -3.74 1.81
N PHE A 112 -19.34 -3.12 1.04
CA PHE A 112 -19.59 -2.78 -0.36
C PHE A 112 -19.87 -4.02 -1.22
N ALA A 113 -19.04 -5.07 -1.09
CA ALA A 113 -19.25 -6.33 -1.81
C ALA A 113 -20.62 -6.92 -1.50
N ARG A 114 -20.96 -7.04 -0.21
CA ARG A 114 -22.26 -7.56 0.23
C ARG A 114 -23.44 -6.77 -0.32
N ARG A 115 -23.38 -5.43 -0.31
CA ARG A 115 -24.42 -4.55 -0.85
C ARG A 115 -24.62 -4.69 -2.36
N ASN A 116 -23.59 -5.13 -3.08
CA ASN A 116 -23.63 -5.31 -4.53
C ASN A 116 -23.75 -6.78 -4.96
N GLY A 117 -24.14 -7.70 -4.05
CA GLY A 117 -24.35 -9.11 -4.36
C GLY A 117 -23.08 -9.88 -4.73
N LYS A 118 -21.90 -9.37 -4.35
CA LYS A 118 -20.60 -9.98 -4.60
C LYS A 118 -20.00 -10.57 -3.33
N SER A 119 -19.16 -11.58 -3.48
CA SER A 119 -18.36 -12.04 -2.36
C SER A 119 -17.20 -11.07 -2.08
N PHE A 120 -16.68 -11.09 -0.86
CA PHE A 120 -15.53 -10.27 -0.48
C PHE A 120 -14.32 -10.54 -1.36
N PHE A 121 -14.02 -11.80 -1.64
CA PHE A 121 -12.85 -12.16 -2.43
C PHE A 121 -13.00 -11.90 -3.93
N GLU A 122 -14.21 -11.92 -4.49
CA GLU A 122 -14.42 -11.41 -5.86
C GLU A 122 -14.06 -9.93 -5.96
N LEU A 123 -14.46 -9.13 -4.96
CA LEU A 123 -14.06 -7.72 -4.91
C LEU A 123 -12.56 -7.55 -4.70
N MET A 124 -11.95 -8.32 -3.80
CA MET A 124 -10.51 -8.24 -3.55
C MET A 124 -9.70 -8.63 -4.79
N ASP A 125 -10.10 -9.67 -5.52
CA ASP A 125 -9.46 -10.08 -6.77
C ASP A 125 -9.58 -9.00 -7.86
N PHE A 126 -10.69 -8.25 -7.86
CA PHE A 126 -10.85 -7.11 -8.75
C PHE A 126 -9.94 -5.93 -8.36
N ILE A 127 -9.83 -5.61 -7.05
CA ILE A 127 -9.04 -4.48 -6.53
C ILE A 127 -7.53 -4.76 -6.54
N ALA A 128 -7.10 -5.99 -6.26
CA ALA A 128 -5.70 -6.35 -6.04
C ALA A 128 -4.72 -5.82 -7.11
N PRO A 129 -5.02 -5.83 -8.43
CA PRO A 129 -4.12 -5.29 -9.45
C PRO A 129 -3.92 -3.77 -9.40
N PHE A 130 -4.77 -3.04 -8.69
CA PHE A 130 -4.68 -1.57 -8.61
C PHE A 130 -3.98 -1.07 -7.35
N VAL A 131 -3.90 -1.89 -6.31
CA VAL A 131 -3.22 -1.56 -5.04
C VAL A 131 -1.76 -1.15 -5.25
N PRO A 132 -0.96 -1.83 -6.12
CA PRO A 132 0.42 -1.47 -6.36
C PRO A 132 0.63 -0.04 -6.86
N ILE A 133 -0.35 0.54 -7.57
CA ILE A 133 -0.29 1.92 -8.07
C ILE A 133 -0.21 2.89 -6.89
N GLY A 134 -1.07 2.71 -5.91
CA GLY A 134 -1.06 3.51 -4.67
C GLY A 134 0.20 3.29 -3.84
N LEU A 135 0.65 2.03 -3.72
CA LEU A 135 1.91 1.70 -3.02
C LEU A 135 3.09 2.41 -3.70
N GLY A 136 3.23 2.28 -5.02
CA GLY A 136 4.29 2.91 -5.77
C GLY A 136 4.26 4.44 -5.67
N ALA A 137 3.09 5.06 -5.84
CA ALA A 137 2.94 6.50 -5.69
C ALA A 137 3.35 6.98 -4.29
N GLY A 138 2.94 6.28 -3.23
CA GLY A 138 3.36 6.57 -1.86
C GLY A 138 4.88 6.50 -1.68
N ARG A 139 5.57 5.53 -2.32
CA ARG A 139 7.04 5.41 -2.24
C ARG A 139 7.76 6.55 -2.95
N ILE A 140 7.23 7.02 -4.06
CA ILE A 140 7.75 8.23 -4.71
C ILE A 140 7.56 9.45 -3.81
N GLY A 141 6.41 9.57 -3.13
CA GLY A 141 6.18 10.61 -2.12
C GLY A 141 7.20 10.55 -0.98
N ASN A 142 7.48 9.36 -0.43
CA ASN A 142 8.52 9.19 0.59
C ASN A 142 9.92 9.57 0.06
N PHE A 143 10.24 9.23 -1.18
CA PHE A 143 11.50 9.63 -1.81
C PHE A 143 11.62 11.15 -1.93
N ILE A 144 10.59 11.84 -2.40
CA ILE A 144 10.56 13.31 -2.52
C ILE A 144 10.70 13.98 -1.14
N ASN A 145 10.08 13.41 -0.10
CA ASN A 145 10.23 13.90 1.28
C ASN A 145 11.58 13.52 1.91
N ALA A 146 12.45 12.80 1.19
CA ALA A 146 13.72 12.27 1.72
C ALA A 146 13.57 11.43 2.98
N GLU A 147 12.44 10.71 3.15
CA GLU A 147 12.13 9.91 4.34
C GLU A 147 12.16 8.42 4.05
N LEU A 148 12.28 7.59 5.09
CA LEU A 148 12.29 6.12 4.99
C LEU A 148 13.43 5.57 4.10
N TRP A 149 14.57 6.23 4.10
CA TRP A 149 15.80 5.76 3.44
C TRP A 149 16.33 4.47 4.07
N GLY A 150 17.23 3.78 3.36
CA GLY A 150 17.78 2.49 3.77
C GLY A 150 19.03 2.58 4.62
N LYS A 151 19.65 1.42 4.89
CA LYS A 151 20.90 1.29 5.60
C LYS A 151 22.05 2.00 4.87
N ALA A 152 23.10 2.34 5.61
CA ALA A 152 24.35 2.84 5.03
C ALA A 152 24.95 1.80 4.08
N THR A 153 25.52 2.26 2.95
CA THR A 153 26.05 1.39 1.90
C THR A 153 27.07 2.14 1.03
N ASP A 154 27.90 1.40 0.34
CA ASP A 154 28.89 1.88 -0.62
C ASP A 154 28.54 1.57 -2.09
N VAL A 155 27.34 1.09 -2.37
CA VAL A 155 26.90 0.81 -3.75
C VAL A 155 26.98 2.06 -4.63
N PRO A 156 27.24 1.92 -5.95
CA PRO A 156 27.43 3.08 -6.84
C PRO A 156 26.25 4.06 -6.89
N TRP A 157 25.03 3.58 -6.63
CA TRP A 157 23.81 4.37 -6.64
C TRP A 157 23.30 4.78 -5.24
N ALA A 158 24.14 4.62 -4.20
CA ALA A 158 23.84 5.16 -2.88
C ALA A 158 23.65 6.68 -2.94
N MET A 159 22.78 7.20 -2.08
CA MET A 159 22.44 8.63 -1.99
C MET A 159 22.61 9.14 -0.55
N VAL A 160 23.00 10.40 -0.40
CA VAL A 160 22.96 11.10 0.89
C VAL A 160 21.65 11.88 0.97
N PHE A 161 20.79 11.50 1.92
CA PHE A 161 19.51 12.13 2.11
C PHE A 161 19.59 13.34 3.04
N PRO A 162 18.99 14.48 2.72
CA PRO A 162 19.08 15.69 3.54
C PRO A 162 18.46 15.54 4.94
N THR A 163 17.53 14.60 5.10
CA THR A 163 16.87 14.28 6.37
C THR A 163 17.64 13.27 7.23
N ASP A 164 18.73 12.69 6.70
CA ASP A 164 19.59 11.79 7.48
C ASP A 164 20.49 12.62 8.42
N PRO A 165 20.34 12.52 9.76
CA PRO A 165 21.19 13.26 10.70
C PRO A 165 22.68 12.87 10.59
N GLN A 166 22.96 11.66 10.11
CA GLN A 166 24.33 11.14 9.98
C GLN A 166 24.97 11.50 8.63
N GLN A 167 24.19 11.99 7.66
CA GLN A 167 24.64 12.34 6.31
C GLN A 167 25.46 11.22 5.62
N LEU A 168 25.06 9.97 5.86
CA LEU A 168 25.72 8.80 5.27
C LEU A 168 25.16 8.50 3.86
N ALA A 169 26.00 7.84 3.06
CA ALA A 169 25.54 7.22 1.83
C ALA A 169 24.61 6.04 2.15
N ARG A 170 23.38 6.07 1.66
CA ARG A 170 22.32 5.12 2.00
C ARG A 170 21.68 4.49 0.79
N HIS A 171 21.11 3.29 0.95
CA HIS A 171 20.24 2.71 -0.04
C HIS A 171 19.00 3.57 -0.26
N PRO A 172 18.63 3.95 -1.50
CA PRO A 172 17.34 4.57 -1.81
C PRO A 172 16.22 3.54 -1.76
N SER A 173 15.93 3.01 -0.57
CA SER A 173 15.00 1.90 -0.35
C SER A 173 13.58 2.20 -0.82
N GLN A 174 13.18 3.48 -0.87
CA GLN A 174 11.92 3.92 -1.42
C GLN A 174 11.80 3.57 -2.91
N LEU A 175 12.91 3.74 -3.68
CA LEU A 175 12.93 3.40 -5.11
C LEU A 175 12.92 1.89 -5.34
N TYR A 176 13.53 1.10 -4.45
CA TYR A 176 13.44 -0.36 -4.53
C TYR A 176 12.01 -0.83 -4.27
N GLN A 177 11.34 -0.24 -3.27
CA GLN A 177 9.93 -0.52 -3.00
C GLN A 177 9.03 -0.09 -4.15
N PHE A 178 9.29 1.08 -4.75
CA PHE A 178 8.58 1.51 -5.95
C PHE A 178 8.72 0.50 -7.09
N ALA A 179 9.96 0.04 -7.36
CA ALA A 179 10.22 -0.92 -8.44
C ALA A 179 9.56 -2.28 -8.19
N LEU A 180 9.62 -2.80 -6.97
CA LEU A 180 9.12 -4.14 -6.63
C LEU A 180 7.63 -4.13 -6.23
N GLU A 181 7.27 -3.32 -5.20
CA GLU A 181 5.90 -3.26 -4.64
C GLU A 181 4.94 -2.43 -5.52
N GLY A 182 5.46 -1.47 -6.29
CA GLY A 182 4.72 -0.68 -7.27
C GLY A 182 4.71 -1.33 -8.64
N VAL A 183 5.84 -1.28 -9.38
CA VAL A 183 5.88 -1.63 -10.81
C VAL A 183 5.81 -3.14 -11.02
N ALA A 184 6.71 -3.93 -10.44
CA ALA A 184 6.77 -5.38 -10.69
C ALA A 184 5.49 -6.07 -10.22
N LEU A 185 5.01 -5.75 -9.02
CA LEU A 185 3.77 -6.30 -8.48
C LEU A 185 2.57 -5.93 -9.37
N PHE A 186 2.48 -4.66 -9.83
CA PHE A 186 1.46 -4.25 -10.77
C PHE A 186 1.47 -5.08 -12.05
N LEU A 187 2.63 -5.23 -12.69
CA LEU A 187 2.75 -5.97 -13.93
C LEU A 187 2.35 -7.44 -13.74
N ILE A 188 2.84 -8.10 -12.69
CA ILE A 188 2.49 -9.50 -12.38
C ILE A 188 0.97 -9.65 -12.25
N LEU A 189 0.33 -8.85 -11.40
CA LEU A 189 -1.10 -8.94 -11.16
C LEU A 189 -1.93 -8.54 -12.39
N TRP A 190 -1.50 -7.51 -13.10
CA TRP A 190 -2.18 -7.04 -14.30
C TRP A 190 -2.22 -8.12 -15.38
N PHE A 191 -1.10 -8.73 -15.67
CA PHE A 191 -1.02 -9.79 -16.70
C PHE A 191 -1.68 -11.08 -16.25
N TYR A 192 -1.47 -11.49 -15.00
CA TYR A 192 -2.08 -12.70 -14.45
C TYR A 192 -3.61 -12.65 -14.48
N SER A 193 -4.19 -11.51 -14.12
CA SER A 193 -5.62 -11.32 -14.01
C SER A 193 -6.32 -10.91 -15.33
N ARG A 194 -5.61 -10.90 -16.47
CA ARG A 194 -6.23 -10.71 -17.79
C ARG A 194 -7.12 -11.88 -18.21
N LYS A 195 -6.80 -13.08 -17.75
CA LYS A 195 -7.62 -14.27 -17.94
C LYS A 195 -8.47 -14.49 -16.69
N PRO A 196 -9.72 -15.01 -16.84
CA PRO A 196 -10.52 -15.40 -15.68
C PRO A 196 -9.73 -16.34 -14.76
N ARG A 197 -9.74 -16.05 -13.47
CA ARG A 197 -9.04 -16.85 -12.44
C ARG A 197 -10.06 -17.32 -11.40
N PRO A 198 -9.78 -18.44 -10.71
CA PRO A 198 -10.59 -18.84 -9.58
C PRO A 198 -10.60 -17.73 -8.51
N THR A 199 -11.74 -17.54 -7.86
CA THR A 199 -11.87 -16.56 -6.75
C THR A 199 -10.83 -16.83 -5.68
N MET A 200 -10.21 -15.80 -5.14
CA MET A 200 -9.07 -15.75 -4.20
C MET A 200 -7.69 -15.90 -4.87
N ALA A 201 -7.59 -16.29 -6.14
CA ALA A 201 -6.29 -16.53 -6.76
C ALA A 201 -5.49 -15.24 -7.00
N VAL A 202 -6.15 -14.14 -7.41
CA VAL A 202 -5.47 -12.86 -7.66
C VAL A 202 -5.07 -12.20 -6.35
N SER A 203 -5.94 -12.21 -5.35
CA SER A 203 -5.66 -11.72 -3.99
C SER A 203 -4.55 -12.53 -3.32
N GLY A 204 -4.57 -13.86 -3.50
CA GLY A 204 -3.51 -14.73 -3.01
C GLY A 204 -2.17 -14.42 -3.66
N LEU A 205 -2.14 -14.21 -4.99
CA LEU A 205 -0.92 -13.82 -5.70
C LEU A 205 -0.39 -12.46 -5.25
N PHE A 206 -1.28 -11.49 -4.99
CA PHE A 206 -0.89 -10.22 -4.38
C PHE A 206 -0.18 -10.45 -3.05
N ALA A 207 -0.77 -11.23 -2.14
CA ALA A 207 -0.19 -11.48 -0.81
C ALA A 207 1.17 -12.18 -0.90
N VAL A 208 1.33 -13.17 -1.78
CA VAL A 208 2.62 -13.86 -2.01
C VAL A 208 3.67 -12.90 -2.54
N CYS A 209 3.38 -12.23 -3.65
CA CYS A 209 4.38 -11.37 -4.31
C CYS A 209 4.74 -10.15 -3.43
N TYR A 210 3.75 -9.47 -2.86
CA TYR A 210 4.00 -8.35 -1.96
C TYR A 210 4.82 -8.79 -0.74
N GLY A 211 4.45 -9.92 -0.11
CA GLY A 211 5.17 -10.46 1.03
C GLY A 211 6.63 -10.77 0.72
N ILE A 212 6.89 -11.40 -0.44
CA ILE A 212 8.27 -11.69 -0.89
C ILE A 212 9.03 -10.39 -1.17
N PHE A 213 8.46 -9.45 -1.92
CA PHE A 213 9.12 -8.19 -2.26
C PHE A 213 9.42 -7.35 -1.02
N ARG A 214 8.46 -7.27 -0.11
CA ARG A 214 8.63 -6.58 1.17
C ARG A 214 9.71 -7.23 2.03
N PHE A 215 9.73 -8.56 2.11
CA PHE A 215 10.76 -9.32 2.84
C PHE A 215 12.17 -9.03 2.30
N ILE A 216 12.31 -9.00 0.96
CA ILE A 216 13.60 -8.72 0.30
C ILE A 216 14.06 -7.28 0.58
N VAL A 217 13.17 -6.30 0.41
CA VAL A 217 13.54 -4.89 0.62
C VAL A 217 13.89 -4.61 2.08
N GLU A 218 13.33 -5.34 3.03
CA GLU A 218 13.59 -5.16 4.45
C GLU A 218 15.07 -5.41 4.83
N PHE A 219 15.82 -6.19 4.06
CA PHE A 219 17.26 -6.38 4.30
C PHE A 219 18.07 -5.09 4.14
N VAL A 220 17.63 -4.18 3.28
CA VAL A 220 18.30 -2.89 3.01
C VAL A 220 17.63 -1.70 3.70
N ARG A 221 16.47 -1.89 4.35
CA ARG A 221 15.82 -0.84 5.14
C ARG A 221 16.46 -0.67 6.50
N VAL A 222 16.39 0.53 7.05
CA VAL A 222 16.66 0.76 8.47
C VAL A 222 15.51 0.14 9.27
N PRO A 223 15.79 -0.72 10.26
CA PRO A 223 14.76 -1.24 11.15
C PRO A 223 14.03 -0.12 11.89
N ASP A 224 12.77 -0.35 12.21
CA ASP A 224 11.99 0.59 13.02
C ASP A 224 12.69 0.84 14.36
N ALA A 225 12.96 2.10 14.69
CA ALA A 225 13.79 2.48 15.85
C ALA A 225 13.28 1.91 17.19
N GLN A 226 11.97 1.69 17.30
CA GLN A 226 11.31 1.16 18.49
C GLN A 226 11.49 -0.35 18.69
N LEU A 227 11.69 -1.12 17.61
CA LEU A 227 11.71 -2.58 17.61
C LEU A 227 13.09 -3.16 17.31
N GLY A 228 13.89 -2.49 16.49
CA GLY A 228 15.19 -2.98 16.06
C GLY A 228 15.13 -4.32 15.34
N TYR A 229 16.12 -5.16 15.58
CA TYR A 229 16.14 -6.56 15.14
C TYR A 229 15.58 -7.47 16.21
N LEU A 230 14.62 -8.30 15.86
CA LEU A 230 13.94 -9.24 16.77
C LEU A 230 14.81 -10.47 17.08
N ALA A 231 15.56 -10.97 16.08
CA ALA A 231 16.39 -12.15 16.19
C ALA A 231 17.50 -12.16 15.14
N PHE A 232 18.53 -12.99 15.33
CA PHE A 232 19.61 -13.30 14.40
C PHE A 232 20.39 -12.08 13.87
N GLY A 233 20.23 -10.89 14.45
CA GLY A 233 20.88 -9.65 13.99
C GLY A 233 20.37 -9.11 12.63
N TRP A 234 19.38 -9.74 12.02
CA TRP A 234 18.81 -9.32 10.74
C TRP A 234 17.28 -9.39 10.65
N LEU A 235 16.61 -10.22 11.44
CA LEU A 235 15.16 -10.41 11.38
C LEU A 235 14.43 -9.21 11.98
N THR A 236 13.65 -8.52 11.16
CA THR A 236 12.81 -7.39 11.59
C THR A 236 11.35 -7.82 11.77
N MET A 237 10.54 -6.99 12.44
CA MET A 237 9.08 -7.20 12.54
C MET A 237 8.44 -7.21 11.15
N GLY A 238 8.92 -6.37 10.22
CA GLY A 238 8.45 -6.35 8.84
C GLY A 238 8.62 -7.71 8.15
N GLN A 239 9.79 -8.34 8.30
CA GLN A 239 10.05 -9.68 7.75
C GLN A 239 9.20 -10.75 8.42
N LEU A 240 9.06 -10.69 9.75
CA LEU A 240 8.23 -11.65 10.49
C LEU A 240 6.77 -11.63 10.03
N LEU A 241 6.19 -10.46 9.79
CA LEU A 241 4.82 -10.32 9.29
C LEU A 241 4.65 -10.73 7.82
N CYS A 242 5.72 -10.68 7.02
CA CYS A 242 5.67 -11.16 5.63
C CYS A 242 5.49 -12.69 5.53
N VAL A 243 6.05 -13.46 6.47
CA VAL A 243 5.97 -14.93 6.43
C VAL A 243 4.53 -15.45 6.46
N PRO A 244 3.69 -15.11 7.46
CA PRO A 244 2.30 -15.56 7.48
C PRO A 244 1.51 -15.04 6.27
N MET A 245 1.81 -13.85 5.76
CA MET A 245 1.14 -13.29 4.57
C MET A 245 1.45 -14.12 3.32
N VAL A 246 2.70 -14.53 3.11
CA VAL A 246 3.09 -15.41 2.00
C VAL A 246 2.43 -16.77 2.12
N LEU A 247 2.41 -17.38 3.32
CA LEU A 247 1.78 -18.67 3.57
C LEU A 247 0.26 -18.61 3.34
N LEU A 248 -0.40 -17.59 3.84
CA LEU A 248 -1.83 -17.37 3.60
C LEU A 248 -2.13 -17.18 2.12
N GLY A 249 -1.35 -16.35 1.42
CA GLY A 249 -1.51 -16.13 -0.02
C GLY A 249 -1.33 -17.42 -0.83
N ALA A 250 -0.31 -18.21 -0.52
CA ALA A 250 -0.09 -19.52 -1.13
C ALA A 250 -1.26 -20.49 -0.85
N GLY A 251 -1.73 -20.52 0.39
CA GLY A 251 -2.92 -21.29 0.78
C GLY A 251 -4.18 -20.86 0.02
N MET A 252 -4.40 -19.55 -0.15
CA MET A 252 -5.51 -19.00 -0.94
C MET A 252 -5.45 -19.47 -2.40
N ILE A 253 -4.28 -19.41 -3.04
CA ILE A 253 -4.09 -19.87 -4.41
C ILE A 253 -4.36 -21.38 -4.50
N ALA A 254 -3.75 -22.16 -3.63
CA ALA A 254 -3.94 -23.62 -3.62
C ALA A 254 -5.42 -24.01 -3.43
N TRP A 255 -6.12 -23.34 -2.53
CA TRP A 255 -7.53 -23.53 -2.30
C TRP A 255 -8.38 -23.13 -3.50
N ALA A 256 -8.11 -21.98 -4.12
CA ALA A 256 -8.83 -21.47 -5.28
C ALA A 256 -8.78 -22.48 -6.45
N TYR A 257 -7.59 -22.97 -6.79
CA TYR A 257 -7.43 -23.93 -7.89
C TYR A 257 -7.90 -25.35 -7.59
N ARG A 258 -7.95 -25.76 -6.31
CA ARG A 258 -8.58 -27.02 -5.92
C ARG A 258 -10.10 -27.01 -6.10
N ARG A 259 -10.74 -25.84 -5.88
CA ARG A 259 -12.18 -25.66 -6.03
C ARG A 259 -12.65 -25.47 -7.47
N ASP A 260 -11.81 -24.86 -8.30
CA ASP A 260 -12.11 -24.61 -9.72
C ASP A 260 -10.92 -24.98 -10.60
N PRO A 261 -10.66 -26.29 -10.80
CA PRO A 261 -9.53 -26.76 -11.57
C PRO A 261 -9.63 -26.40 -13.06
N GLY A 262 -10.83 -26.13 -13.58
CA GLY A 262 -11.05 -25.76 -14.99
C GLY A 262 -10.50 -24.36 -15.35
N ARG A 263 -10.13 -23.55 -14.35
CA ARG A 263 -9.50 -22.24 -14.55
C ARG A 263 -8.01 -22.23 -14.21
N ALA A 264 -7.38 -23.42 -14.10
CA ALA A 264 -5.93 -23.52 -13.93
C ALA A 264 -5.20 -22.92 -15.14
N PRO A 265 -4.07 -22.23 -14.97
CA PRO A 265 -3.24 -21.78 -16.08
C PRO A 265 -2.72 -23.00 -16.83
N ALA A 266 -2.87 -23.00 -18.17
CA ALA A 266 -2.24 -23.98 -19.06
C ALA A 266 -0.73 -23.72 -19.10
#